data_6e6b03ef0d034aed1a772ac1d530d2a5
#
_entry.id   6e6b03ef0d034aed1a772ac1d530d2a5
#
_cell.length_a   1.000
_cell.length_b   1.000
_cell.length_c   1.000
_cell.angle_alpha   90.00
_cell.angle_beta   90.00
_cell.angle_gamma   90.00
#
_symmetry.space_group_name_H-M   'P 1'
#
loop_
_entity.id
_entity.type
_entity.pdbx_description
1 polymer ?
#
loop_
_entity_poly.entity_id
_entity_poly.type
_entity_poly.pdbx_seq_one_letter_code
_entity_poly.pdbx_strand_id
1 'polypeptide(L)'
;VNHKNIKTGPIMAALLVAGFVGLFSETALNIALGELSQIFGVDATTIQWLATGYFLTLGILVPVTGILMQKFTTRQMFMASLFFSIIGTVLAAVAPVFSVLLTARVIQAAGLAIILPLTQNVIFTIFPPNKRGGAMGVMGLVILAGPAFGPTLAGMILDTLSWHWIFWITIPFLLFSLIFGYFYIPNVNETRQVSIDILSVVLSTIGFGGVVYGVSVGGDHGWTSTTVFGTIIVGVIALILFAIRQTKMENPMLNLKAFKYPLFVLGLAMNMITFLNMLSMLVVLPMYMQMALLVSAFATGLIMLPGSLLNCVFAPIIGRLFDKYGPRAVITPGTILVVIGYGLYGMYGTETALWIMVVTHIVMMLGIGMVLASVQTNTLNALPKQFYPDGIAITQTSQQVAGAIGIAVMVSLFSAKQNGYLTDVANDLPAAAASGSSLVFKISLIFAIVNVVLSLFMKKPK
;
A
#
# COMPACT_ATOMS: atom_id res chain seq x y z
N VAL A 1 -17.38 10.86 -23.38
CA VAL A 1 -18.09 9.65 -22.94
C VAL A 1 -19.50 10.06 -22.52
N ASN A 2 -20.52 9.45 -23.12
CA ASN A 2 -21.92 9.76 -22.81
C ASN A 2 -22.28 9.13 -21.44
N HIS A 3 -22.23 9.91 -20.37
CA HIS A 3 -22.38 9.46 -18.98
C HIS A 3 -23.76 8.85 -18.63
N LYS A 4 -24.75 8.96 -19.52
CA LYS A 4 -26.13 8.55 -19.24
C LYS A 4 -26.39 7.03 -19.18
N ASN A 5 -25.47 6.18 -19.69
CA ASN A 5 -25.68 4.72 -19.76
C ASN A 5 -24.60 3.87 -19.07
N ILE A 6 -23.73 4.47 -18.24
CA ILE A 6 -22.65 3.73 -17.57
C ILE A 6 -23.22 3.10 -16.29
N LYS A 7 -23.27 1.77 -16.25
CA LYS A 7 -23.61 1.00 -15.03
C LYS A 7 -22.43 0.98 -14.08
N THR A 8 -22.30 1.98 -13.22
CA THR A 8 -21.16 2.16 -12.31
C THR A 8 -20.99 1.01 -11.30
N GLY A 9 -22.08 0.42 -10.83
CA GLY A 9 -22.07 -0.68 -9.85
C GLY A 9 -21.26 -1.91 -10.32
N PRO A 10 -21.62 -2.55 -11.45
CA PRO A 10 -20.89 -3.69 -11.97
C PRO A 10 -19.41 -3.38 -12.32
N ILE A 11 -19.12 -2.17 -12.80
CA ILE A 11 -17.75 -1.73 -13.10
C ILE A 11 -16.93 -1.68 -11.80
N MET A 12 -17.47 -1.02 -10.78
CA MET A 12 -16.81 -0.95 -9.47
C MET A 12 -16.64 -2.32 -8.85
N ALA A 13 -17.66 -3.19 -8.93
CA ALA A 13 -17.56 -4.55 -8.42
C ALA A 13 -16.40 -5.33 -9.07
N ALA A 14 -16.28 -5.30 -10.39
CA ALA A 14 -15.20 -5.97 -11.10
C ALA A 14 -13.81 -5.45 -10.69
N LEU A 15 -13.63 -4.12 -10.68
CA LEU A 15 -12.36 -3.50 -10.33
C LEU A 15 -11.97 -3.75 -8.87
N LEU A 16 -12.92 -3.61 -7.95
CA LEU A 16 -12.68 -3.74 -6.51
C LEU A 16 -12.44 -5.18 -6.09
N VAL A 17 -13.13 -6.15 -6.69
CA VAL A 17 -12.88 -7.58 -6.42
C VAL A 17 -11.47 -7.97 -6.88
N ALA A 18 -11.04 -7.53 -8.08
CA ALA A 18 -9.68 -7.77 -8.56
C ALA A 18 -8.63 -7.12 -7.64
N GLY A 19 -8.85 -5.87 -7.23
CA GLY A 19 -7.98 -5.15 -6.29
C GLY A 19 -7.92 -5.83 -4.93
N PHE A 20 -9.06 -6.26 -4.38
CA PHE A 20 -9.12 -6.99 -3.12
C PHE A 20 -8.30 -8.28 -3.16
N VAL A 21 -8.48 -9.10 -4.20
CA VAL A 21 -7.73 -10.36 -4.36
C VAL A 21 -6.23 -10.09 -4.42
N GLY A 22 -5.79 -9.04 -5.14
CA GLY A 22 -4.39 -8.67 -5.21
C GLY A 22 -3.80 -8.29 -3.84
N LEU A 23 -4.50 -7.41 -3.09
CA LEU A 23 -4.08 -6.97 -1.75
C LEU A 23 -4.20 -8.09 -0.70
N PHE A 24 -5.21 -8.96 -0.81
CA PHE A 24 -5.31 -10.17 0.00
C PHE A 24 -4.11 -11.09 -0.25
N SER A 25 -3.81 -11.39 -1.52
CA SER A 25 -2.67 -12.23 -1.88
C SER A 25 -1.33 -11.64 -1.44
N GLU A 26 -1.19 -10.31 -1.41
CA GLU A 26 -0.01 -9.60 -0.92
C GLU A 26 0.30 -9.97 0.54
N THR A 27 -0.72 -10.02 1.40
CA THR A 27 -0.57 -10.15 2.85
C THR A 27 -0.83 -11.57 3.38
N ALA A 28 -1.70 -12.33 2.73
CA ALA A 28 -2.09 -13.66 3.18
C ALA A 28 -0.91 -14.64 3.23
N LEU A 29 0.00 -14.59 2.26
CA LEU A 29 1.14 -15.49 2.19
C LEU A 29 2.18 -15.25 3.30
N ASN A 30 2.22 -14.06 3.88
CA ASN A 30 3.18 -13.73 4.94
C ASN A 30 3.01 -14.65 6.18
N ILE A 31 1.80 -15.11 6.45
CA ILE A 31 1.54 -16.07 7.54
C ILE A 31 2.13 -17.46 7.26
N ALA A 32 2.17 -17.86 5.98
CA ALA A 32 2.67 -19.16 5.56
C ALA A 32 4.19 -19.23 5.41
N LEU A 33 4.93 -18.10 5.50
CA LEU A 33 6.36 -18.08 5.22
C LEU A 33 7.17 -19.06 6.08
N GLY A 34 6.84 -19.20 7.37
CA GLY A 34 7.49 -20.15 8.26
C GLY A 34 7.31 -21.61 7.83
N GLU A 35 6.09 -22.01 7.48
CA GLU A 35 5.76 -23.34 6.98
C GLU A 35 6.41 -23.59 5.61
N LEU A 36 6.31 -22.62 4.69
CA LEU A 36 6.93 -22.70 3.37
C LEU A 36 8.45 -22.81 3.40
N SER A 37 9.12 -22.18 4.37
CA SER A 37 10.55 -22.32 4.59
C SER A 37 10.93 -23.76 4.87
N GLN A 38 10.14 -24.44 5.69
CA GLN A 38 10.35 -25.86 6.00
C GLN A 38 10.02 -26.76 4.81
N ILE A 39 8.90 -26.53 4.13
CA ILE A 39 8.45 -27.33 2.97
C ILE A 39 9.47 -27.27 1.83
N PHE A 40 9.98 -26.08 1.51
CA PHE A 40 10.91 -25.90 0.40
C PHE A 40 12.39 -26.08 0.82
N GLY A 41 12.69 -26.26 2.12
CA GLY A 41 14.05 -26.44 2.63
C GLY A 41 14.95 -25.22 2.37
N VAL A 42 14.38 -24.01 2.44
CA VAL A 42 15.10 -22.73 2.25
C VAL A 42 15.17 -21.95 3.55
N ASP A 43 16.21 -21.14 3.71
CA ASP A 43 16.39 -20.30 4.89
C ASP A 43 15.39 -19.13 4.97
N ALA A 44 15.34 -18.49 6.15
CA ALA A 44 14.43 -17.39 6.43
C ALA A 44 14.66 -16.18 5.49
N THR A 45 15.90 -15.92 5.10
CA THR A 45 16.25 -14.82 4.19
C THR A 45 15.75 -15.11 2.77
N THR A 46 15.93 -16.35 2.31
CA THR A 46 15.45 -16.78 0.99
C THR A 46 13.93 -16.77 0.91
N ILE A 47 13.19 -17.28 1.92
CA ILE A 47 11.75 -17.34 1.87
C ILE A 47 11.10 -15.94 1.87
N GLN A 48 11.70 -14.94 2.49
CA GLN A 48 11.23 -13.55 2.49
C GLN A 48 11.17 -12.95 1.08
N TRP A 49 11.90 -13.49 0.10
CA TRP A 49 11.81 -13.05 -1.29
C TRP A 49 10.40 -13.19 -1.88
N LEU A 50 9.56 -14.09 -1.34
CA LEU A 50 8.16 -14.20 -1.74
C LEU A 50 7.36 -12.90 -1.47
N ALA A 51 7.69 -12.18 -0.40
CA ALA A 51 7.12 -10.88 -0.09
C ALA A 51 7.91 -9.74 -0.75
N THR A 52 9.25 -9.71 -0.57
CA THR A 52 10.12 -8.66 -1.13
C THR A 52 10.04 -8.58 -2.64
N GLY A 53 10.05 -9.72 -3.34
CA GLY A 53 9.90 -9.78 -4.79
C GLY A 53 8.55 -9.24 -5.29
N TYR A 54 7.49 -9.46 -4.51
CA TYR A 54 6.17 -8.92 -4.79
C TYR A 54 6.17 -7.37 -4.68
N PHE A 55 6.64 -6.82 -3.57
CA PHE A 55 6.74 -5.36 -3.36
C PHE A 55 7.69 -4.70 -4.35
N LEU A 56 8.82 -5.34 -4.65
CA LEU A 56 9.78 -4.85 -5.64
C LEU A 56 9.14 -4.74 -7.02
N THR A 57 8.37 -5.76 -7.43
CA THR A 57 7.64 -5.76 -8.69
C THR A 57 6.60 -4.62 -8.75
N LEU A 58 5.86 -4.38 -7.65
CA LEU A 58 4.96 -3.24 -7.55
C LEU A 58 5.70 -1.92 -7.70
N GLY A 59 6.80 -1.73 -6.97
CA GLY A 59 7.62 -0.51 -7.03
C GLY A 59 8.15 -0.20 -8.42
N ILE A 60 8.49 -1.23 -9.20
CA ILE A 60 8.97 -1.12 -10.58
C ILE A 60 7.84 -0.85 -11.57
N LEU A 61 6.73 -1.58 -11.48
CA LEU A 61 5.69 -1.57 -12.52
C LEU A 61 4.65 -0.46 -12.34
N VAL A 62 4.36 -0.03 -11.10
CA VAL A 62 3.38 1.05 -10.86
C VAL A 62 3.73 2.35 -11.59
N PRO A 63 4.99 2.85 -11.62
CA PRO A 63 5.35 4.02 -12.42
C PRO A 63 5.09 3.83 -13.91
N VAL A 64 5.32 2.60 -14.42
CA VAL A 64 5.12 2.27 -15.83
C VAL A 64 3.64 2.27 -16.22
N THR A 65 2.73 1.98 -15.29
CA THR A 65 1.29 1.97 -15.58
C THR A 65 0.74 3.32 -16.02
N GLY A 66 1.35 4.43 -15.61
CA GLY A 66 0.98 5.78 -16.06
C GLY A 66 1.02 5.92 -17.58
N ILE A 67 2.11 5.47 -18.23
CA ILE A 67 2.23 5.49 -19.69
C ILE A 67 1.36 4.42 -20.35
N LEU A 68 1.23 3.24 -19.73
CA LEU A 68 0.37 2.18 -20.25
C LEU A 68 -1.10 2.63 -20.31
N MET A 69 -1.59 3.37 -19.29
CA MET A 69 -2.95 3.95 -19.27
C MET A 69 -3.17 5.02 -20.36
N GLN A 70 -2.12 5.65 -20.88
CA GLN A 70 -2.22 6.60 -21.99
C GLN A 70 -2.20 5.89 -23.35
N LYS A 71 -1.51 4.75 -23.44
CA LYS A 71 -1.32 3.99 -24.68
C LYS A 71 -2.43 2.97 -24.93
N PHE A 72 -2.89 2.27 -23.90
CA PHE A 72 -3.86 1.20 -23.98
C PHE A 72 -5.24 1.62 -23.48
N THR A 73 -6.27 0.98 -24.04
CA THR A 73 -7.64 1.23 -23.57
C THR A 73 -7.85 0.69 -22.16
N THR A 74 -8.80 1.27 -21.42
CA THR A 74 -9.18 0.83 -20.07
C THR A 74 -9.47 -0.67 -20.03
N ARG A 75 -10.18 -1.19 -21.05
CA ARG A 75 -10.53 -2.61 -21.14
C ARG A 75 -9.30 -3.48 -21.38
N GLN A 76 -8.36 -3.08 -22.23
CA GLN A 76 -7.11 -3.80 -22.45
C GLN A 76 -6.27 -3.88 -21.18
N MET A 77 -6.14 -2.76 -20.47
CA MET A 77 -5.40 -2.72 -19.19
C MET A 77 -6.03 -3.61 -18.13
N PHE A 78 -7.37 -3.59 -18.02
CA PHE A 78 -8.10 -4.45 -17.10
C PHE A 78 -7.91 -5.94 -17.42
N MET A 79 -8.06 -6.31 -18.68
CA MET A 79 -7.87 -7.69 -19.13
C MET A 79 -6.42 -8.17 -18.91
N ALA A 80 -5.43 -7.33 -19.20
CA ALA A 80 -4.03 -7.63 -18.92
C ALA A 80 -3.75 -7.83 -17.43
N SER A 81 -4.30 -6.96 -16.57
CA SER A 81 -4.19 -7.11 -15.11
C SER A 81 -4.72 -8.45 -14.62
N LEU A 82 -5.93 -8.83 -15.06
CA LEU A 82 -6.53 -10.11 -14.68
C LEU A 82 -5.80 -11.31 -15.27
N PHE A 83 -5.30 -11.20 -16.49
CA PHE A 83 -4.46 -12.23 -17.11
C PHE A 83 -3.22 -12.54 -16.26
N PHE A 84 -2.47 -11.51 -15.84
CA PHE A 84 -1.32 -11.69 -14.95
C PHE A 84 -1.76 -12.21 -13.56
N SER A 85 -2.83 -11.67 -13.00
CA SER A 85 -3.32 -12.12 -11.69
C SER A 85 -3.76 -13.59 -11.71
N ILE A 86 -4.51 -14.03 -12.71
CA ILE A 86 -4.99 -15.42 -12.83
C ILE A 86 -3.82 -16.37 -13.08
N ILE A 87 -2.93 -16.07 -14.05
CA ILE A 87 -1.78 -16.92 -14.35
C ILE A 87 -0.88 -17.04 -13.11
N GLY A 88 -0.54 -15.91 -12.48
CA GLY A 88 0.27 -15.92 -11.27
C GLY A 88 -0.38 -16.71 -10.14
N THR A 89 -1.70 -16.57 -9.95
CA THR A 89 -2.43 -17.30 -8.92
C THR A 89 -2.49 -18.81 -9.20
N VAL A 90 -2.73 -19.22 -10.45
CA VAL A 90 -2.73 -20.65 -10.83
C VAL A 90 -1.32 -21.24 -10.67
N LEU A 91 -0.28 -20.55 -11.12
CA LEU A 91 1.09 -21.00 -10.94
C LEU A 91 1.47 -21.12 -9.46
N ALA A 92 1.03 -20.18 -8.62
CA ALA A 92 1.25 -20.26 -7.17
C ALA A 92 0.50 -21.44 -6.55
N ALA A 93 -0.76 -21.66 -6.97
CA ALA A 93 -1.59 -22.75 -6.47
C ALA A 93 -1.07 -24.15 -6.80
N VAL A 94 -0.23 -24.29 -7.83
CA VAL A 94 0.36 -25.60 -8.24
C VAL A 94 1.89 -25.62 -8.09
N ALA A 95 2.50 -24.65 -7.43
CA ALA A 95 3.94 -24.50 -7.36
C ALA A 95 4.62 -25.67 -6.61
N PRO A 96 5.44 -26.49 -7.28
CA PRO A 96 6.12 -27.61 -6.64
C PRO A 96 7.44 -27.24 -5.95
N VAL A 97 8.01 -26.07 -6.27
CA VAL A 97 9.30 -25.60 -5.77
C VAL A 97 9.28 -24.09 -5.53
N PHE A 98 10.18 -23.62 -4.68
CA PHE A 98 10.28 -22.19 -4.30
C PHE A 98 10.40 -21.25 -5.50
N SER A 99 11.23 -21.56 -6.49
CA SER A 99 11.43 -20.70 -7.67
C SER A 99 10.19 -20.50 -8.52
N VAL A 100 9.33 -21.52 -8.63
CA VAL A 100 8.04 -21.42 -9.31
C VAL A 100 7.08 -20.53 -8.52
N LEU A 101 7.03 -20.70 -7.18
CA LEU A 101 6.22 -19.83 -6.33
C LEU A 101 6.69 -18.38 -6.38
N LEU A 102 8.00 -18.12 -6.33
CA LEU A 102 8.55 -16.77 -6.47
C LEU A 102 8.19 -16.14 -7.82
N THR A 103 8.35 -16.88 -8.91
CA THR A 103 7.95 -16.41 -10.26
C THR A 103 6.45 -16.11 -10.31
N ALA A 104 5.63 -16.97 -9.73
CA ALA A 104 4.19 -16.76 -9.63
C ALA A 104 3.85 -15.46 -8.89
N ARG A 105 4.55 -15.16 -7.79
CA ARG A 105 4.39 -13.92 -7.01
C ARG A 105 4.75 -12.66 -7.81
N VAL A 106 5.81 -12.71 -8.58
CA VAL A 106 6.19 -11.60 -9.49
C VAL A 106 5.09 -11.36 -10.54
N ILE A 107 4.54 -12.44 -11.12
CA ILE A 107 3.45 -12.33 -12.10
C ILE A 107 2.17 -11.79 -11.46
N GLN A 108 1.79 -12.24 -10.26
CA GLN A 108 0.64 -11.71 -9.51
C GLN A 108 0.81 -10.22 -9.22
N ALA A 109 2.00 -9.80 -8.77
CA ALA A 109 2.30 -8.40 -8.48
C ALA A 109 2.15 -7.50 -9.72
N ALA A 110 2.50 -8.00 -10.91
CA ALA A 110 2.27 -7.26 -12.17
C ALA A 110 0.78 -7.00 -12.40
N GLY A 111 -0.10 -7.95 -12.07
CA GLY A 111 -1.55 -7.75 -12.12
C GLY A 111 -2.02 -6.64 -11.17
N LEU A 112 -1.57 -6.66 -9.91
CA LEU A 112 -1.92 -5.67 -8.90
C LEU A 112 -1.37 -4.27 -9.25
N ALA A 113 -0.14 -4.20 -9.78
CA ALA A 113 0.47 -2.96 -10.23
C ALA A 113 -0.36 -2.21 -11.29
N ILE A 114 -1.14 -2.94 -12.08
CA ILE A 114 -2.04 -2.36 -13.09
C ILE A 114 -3.41 -2.02 -12.49
N ILE A 115 -4.02 -2.93 -11.70
CA ILE A 115 -5.43 -2.81 -11.31
C ILE A 115 -5.68 -1.65 -10.35
N LEU A 116 -4.79 -1.36 -9.40
CA LEU A 116 -4.99 -0.28 -8.43
C LEU A 116 -4.98 1.11 -9.09
N PRO A 117 -3.94 1.49 -9.89
CA PRO A 117 -3.96 2.76 -10.61
C PRO A 117 -5.10 2.85 -11.61
N LEU A 118 -5.44 1.74 -12.31
CA LEU A 118 -6.54 1.69 -13.25
C LEU A 118 -7.88 1.95 -12.56
N THR A 119 -8.13 1.36 -11.39
CA THR A 119 -9.35 1.56 -10.60
C THR A 119 -9.51 3.03 -10.23
N GLN A 120 -8.45 3.67 -9.76
CA GLN A 120 -8.47 5.11 -9.46
C GLN A 120 -8.77 5.95 -10.70
N ASN A 121 -8.09 5.67 -11.81
CA ASN A 121 -8.30 6.40 -13.05
C ASN A 121 -9.74 6.25 -13.57
N VAL A 122 -10.32 5.06 -13.49
CA VAL A 122 -11.73 4.84 -13.84
C VAL A 122 -12.64 5.64 -12.92
N ILE A 123 -12.44 5.63 -11.59
CA ILE A 123 -13.23 6.43 -10.63
C ILE A 123 -13.16 7.91 -11.00
N PHE A 124 -11.97 8.47 -11.24
CA PHE A 124 -11.81 9.89 -11.56
C PHE A 124 -12.41 10.28 -12.92
N THR A 125 -12.60 9.32 -13.81
CA THR A 125 -13.18 9.55 -15.14
C THR A 125 -14.68 9.39 -15.17
N ILE A 126 -15.25 8.37 -14.50
CA ILE A 126 -16.69 8.09 -14.57
C ILE A 126 -17.51 8.83 -13.50
N PHE A 127 -16.91 9.18 -12.35
CA PHE A 127 -17.61 9.90 -11.29
C PHE A 127 -17.38 11.41 -11.38
N PRO A 128 -18.44 12.22 -11.22
CA PRO A 128 -18.30 13.67 -11.14
C PRO A 128 -17.55 14.05 -9.84
N PRO A 129 -16.89 15.23 -9.80
CA PRO A 129 -16.06 15.64 -8.65
C PRO A 129 -16.72 15.55 -7.28
N ASN A 130 -18.04 15.82 -7.21
CA ASN A 130 -18.83 15.79 -5.98
C ASN A 130 -19.25 14.37 -5.51
N LYS A 131 -18.88 13.31 -6.24
CA LYS A 131 -19.15 11.90 -5.88
C LYS A 131 -17.90 11.05 -5.82
N ARG A 132 -16.74 11.63 -6.11
CA ARG A 132 -15.45 10.91 -6.11
C ARG A 132 -15.02 10.47 -4.72
N GLY A 133 -15.29 11.28 -3.71
CA GLY A 133 -14.98 10.93 -2.33
C GLY A 133 -15.69 9.67 -1.87
N GLY A 134 -16.99 9.54 -2.18
CA GLY A 134 -17.74 8.30 -1.89
C GLY A 134 -17.20 7.08 -2.62
N ALA A 135 -16.87 7.21 -3.92
CA ALA A 135 -16.30 6.11 -4.72
C ALA A 135 -14.88 5.74 -4.24
N MET A 136 -14.04 6.73 -3.90
CA MET A 136 -12.72 6.52 -3.32
C MET A 136 -12.80 5.92 -1.90
N GLY A 137 -13.84 6.26 -1.14
CA GLY A 137 -14.11 5.63 0.15
C GLY A 137 -14.38 4.13 0.02
N VAL A 138 -15.16 3.72 -1.01
CA VAL A 138 -15.38 2.29 -1.31
C VAL A 138 -14.08 1.60 -1.76
N MET A 139 -13.25 2.28 -2.54
CA MET A 139 -11.91 1.77 -2.89
C MET A 139 -11.02 1.66 -1.65
N GLY A 140 -11.06 2.66 -0.75
CA GLY A 140 -10.34 2.64 0.52
C GLY A 140 -10.73 1.46 1.41
N LEU A 141 -12.04 1.10 1.43
CA LEU A 141 -12.50 -0.12 2.09
C LEU A 141 -11.74 -1.35 1.59
N VAL A 142 -11.59 -1.51 0.28
CA VAL A 142 -10.88 -2.65 -0.32
C VAL A 142 -9.39 -2.62 0.01
N ILE A 143 -8.74 -1.45 -0.06
CA ILE A 143 -7.32 -1.28 0.28
C ILE A 143 -7.04 -1.69 1.74
N LEU A 144 -7.96 -1.40 2.65
CA LEU A 144 -7.80 -1.70 4.07
C LEU A 144 -8.27 -3.12 4.43
N ALA A 145 -9.29 -3.64 3.73
CA ALA A 145 -9.82 -4.98 3.97
C ALA A 145 -8.82 -6.08 3.56
N GLY A 146 -8.08 -5.91 2.45
CA GLY A 146 -7.10 -6.88 2.00
C GLY A 146 -6.11 -7.26 3.09
N PRO A 147 -5.31 -6.31 3.61
CA PRO A 147 -4.38 -6.56 4.71
C PRO A 147 -5.03 -6.97 6.04
N ALA A 148 -6.25 -6.51 6.31
CA ALA A 148 -6.95 -6.85 7.56
C ALA A 148 -7.42 -8.31 7.59
N PHE A 149 -7.99 -8.79 6.49
CA PHE A 149 -8.52 -10.15 6.38
C PHE A 149 -7.46 -11.15 5.92
N GLY A 150 -6.42 -10.72 5.22
CA GLY A 150 -5.38 -11.58 4.67
C GLY A 150 -4.79 -12.55 5.69
N PRO A 151 -4.16 -12.08 6.76
CA PRO A 151 -3.57 -12.93 7.78
C PRO A 151 -4.58 -13.84 8.48
N THR A 152 -5.76 -13.32 8.83
CA THR A 152 -6.78 -14.08 9.56
C THR A 152 -7.34 -15.22 8.72
N LEU A 153 -7.73 -14.95 7.46
CA LEU A 153 -8.26 -15.98 6.56
C LEU A 153 -7.16 -16.97 6.14
N ALA A 154 -5.93 -16.49 5.92
CA ALA A 154 -4.82 -17.38 5.61
C ALA A 154 -4.50 -18.31 6.79
N GLY A 155 -4.49 -17.81 8.03
CA GLY A 155 -4.31 -18.64 9.23
C GLY A 155 -5.38 -19.72 9.33
N MET A 156 -6.66 -19.38 9.15
CA MET A 156 -7.75 -20.38 9.13
C MET A 156 -7.58 -21.45 8.03
N ILE A 157 -7.09 -21.04 6.86
CA ILE A 157 -6.84 -21.97 5.75
C ILE A 157 -5.69 -22.92 6.11
N LEU A 158 -4.60 -22.41 6.68
CA LEU A 158 -3.43 -23.21 7.06
C LEU A 158 -3.74 -24.21 8.17
N ASP A 159 -4.60 -23.85 9.12
CA ASP A 159 -5.02 -24.75 10.21
C ASP A 159 -5.83 -25.97 9.73
N THR A 160 -6.51 -25.85 8.59
CA THR A 160 -7.47 -26.88 8.11
C THR A 160 -7.13 -27.47 6.75
N LEU A 161 -6.40 -26.73 5.93
CA LEU A 161 -6.07 -27.04 4.55
C LEU A 161 -4.58 -26.78 4.28
N SER A 162 -4.08 -27.15 3.10
CA SER A 162 -2.72 -26.81 2.69
C SER A 162 -2.61 -25.34 2.23
N TRP A 163 -1.40 -24.78 2.27
CA TRP A 163 -1.10 -23.41 1.83
C TRP A 163 -1.52 -23.10 0.38
N HIS A 164 -1.62 -24.10 -0.49
CA HIS A 164 -2.08 -23.97 -1.87
C HIS A 164 -3.51 -23.38 -1.94
N TRP A 165 -4.34 -23.65 -0.93
CA TRP A 165 -5.71 -23.16 -0.87
C TRP A 165 -5.82 -21.65 -0.67
N ILE A 166 -4.78 -20.99 -0.17
CA ILE A 166 -4.70 -19.51 -0.15
C ILE A 166 -4.88 -18.95 -1.57
N PHE A 167 -4.37 -19.67 -2.57
CA PHE A 167 -4.48 -19.28 -3.97
C PHE A 167 -5.74 -19.82 -4.64
N TRP A 168 -6.07 -21.10 -4.42
CA TRP A 168 -7.26 -21.70 -5.03
C TRP A 168 -8.55 -20.95 -4.71
N ILE A 169 -8.73 -20.50 -3.49
CA ILE A 169 -9.94 -19.78 -3.04
C ILE A 169 -10.10 -18.42 -3.72
N THR A 170 -9.04 -17.82 -4.23
CA THR A 170 -9.08 -16.51 -4.89
C THR A 170 -9.45 -16.59 -6.38
N ILE A 171 -9.26 -17.75 -7.03
CA ILE A 171 -9.53 -17.94 -8.46
C ILE A 171 -11.00 -17.65 -8.83
N PRO A 172 -12.02 -18.17 -8.12
CA PRO A 172 -13.41 -17.84 -8.42
C PRO A 172 -13.71 -16.34 -8.43
N PHE A 173 -13.10 -15.58 -7.52
CA PHE A 173 -13.26 -14.11 -7.46
C PHE A 173 -12.58 -13.42 -8.64
N LEU A 174 -11.40 -13.87 -9.07
CA LEU A 174 -10.75 -13.37 -10.28
C LEU A 174 -11.56 -13.66 -11.54
N LEU A 175 -12.12 -14.86 -11.65
CA LEU A 175 -13.01 -15.23 -12.75
C LEU A 175 -14.30 -14.41 -12.75
N PHE A 176 -14.90 -14.18 -11.58
CA PHE A 176 -16.03 -13.27 -11.44
C PHE A 176 -15.67 -11.87 -11.96
N SER A 177 -14.53 -11.33 -11.50
CA SER A 177 -14.03 -10.03 -11.95
C SER A 177 -13.81 -10.01 -13.46
N LEU A 178 -13.23 -11.06 -14.04
CA LEU A 178 -12.98 -11.20 -15.47
C LEU A 178 -14.28 -11.13 -16.28
N ILE A 179 -15.29 -11.92 -15.88
CA ILE A 179 -16.58 -12.00 -16.58
C ILE A 179 -17.30 -10.66 -16.48
N PHE A 180 -17.43 -10.08 -15.28
CA PHE A 180 -18.10 -8.80 -15.11
C PHE A 180 -17.36 -7.67 -15.82
N GLY A 181 -16.04 -7.62 -15.73
CA GLY A 181 -15.26 -6.60 -16.40
C GLY A 181 -15.31 -6.71 -17.91
N TYR A 182 -15.32 -7.92 -18.46
CA TYR A 182 -15.47 -8.15 -19.89
C TYR A 182 -16.74 -7.54 -20.46
N PHE A 183 -17.87 -7.66 -19.74
CA PHE A 183 -19.16 -7.15 -20.22
C PHE A 183 -19.41 -5.68 -19.88
N TYR A 184 -18.91 -5.18 -18.74
CA TYR A 184 -19.32 -3.89 -18.21
C TYR A 184 -18.26 -2.79 -18.25
N ILE A 185 -16.95 -3.10 -18.36
CA ILE A 185 -15.92 -2.05 -18.36
C ILE A 185 -15.87 -1.36 -19.72
N PRO A 186 -16.24 -0.06 -19.79
CA PRO A 186 -16.11 0.72 -21.01
C PRO A 186 -14.69 1.26 -21.16
N ASN A 187 -14.32 1.65 -22.37
CA ASN A 187 -13.12 2.41 -22.62
C ASN A 187 -13.37 3.88 -22.24
N VAL A 188 -12.84 4.29 -21.09
CA VAL A 188 -13.03 5.65 -20.57
C VAL A 188 -11.82 6.56 -20.84
N ASN A 189 -10.66 5.99 -21.14
CA ASN A 189 -9.45 6.74 -21.47
C ASN A 189 -9.40 7.07 -22.96
N GLU A 190 -9.00 8.29 -23.26
CA GLU A 190 -8.55 8.67 -24.61
C GLU A 190 -7.13 8.13 -24.80
N THR A 191 -7.00 7.17 -25.70
CA THR A 191 -5.67 6.63 -26.05
C THR A 191 -4.91 7.61 -26.92
N ARG A 192 -3.63 7.79 -26.64
CA ARG A 192 -2.70 8.60 -27.44
C ARG A 192 -1.64 7.69 -28.02
N GLN A 193 -1.14 8.04 -29.20
CA GLN A 193 0.05 7.37 -29.75
C GLN A 193 1.29 7.86 -29.00
N VAL A 194 1.58 7.25 -27.86
CA VAL A 194 2.77 7.53 -27.07
C VAL A 194 3.80 6.44 -27.35
N SER A 195 5.00 6.83 -27.78
CA SER A 195 6.13 5.90 -27.87
C SER A 195 6.64 5.58 -26.46
N ILE A 196 6.77 4.30 -26.14
CA ILE A 196 7.38 3.86 -24.88
C ILE A 196 8.88 4.11 -24.99
N ASP A 197 9.40 5.03 -24.20
CA ASP A 197 10.83 5.29 -24.10
C ASP A 197 11.49 4.24 -23.20
N ILE A 198 12.17 3.27 -23.83
CA ILE A 198 12.81 2.15 -23.16
C ILE A 198 13.83 2.64 -22.12
N LEU A 199 14.58 3.70 -22.40
CA LEU A 199 15.56 4.23 -21.45
C LEU A 199 14.89 4.79 -20.19
N SER A 200 13.75 5.47 -20.32
CA SER A 200 12.95 5.92 -19.17
C SER A 200 12.43 4.74 -18.34
N VAL A 201 11.99 3.66 -19.00
CA VAL A 201 11.57 2.43 -18.30
C VAL A 201 12.74 1.81 -17.54
N VAL A 202 13.91 1.70 -18.15
CA VAL A 202 15.13 1.16 -17.49
C VAL A 202 15.55 2.03 -16.32
N LEU A 203 15.59 3.36 -16.50
CA LEU A 203 15.95 4.30 -15.42
C LEU A 203 14.95 4.25 -14.26
N SER A 204 13.64 4.18 -14.53
CA SER A 204 12.62 4.05 -13.46
C SER A 204 12.73 2.70 -12.75
N THR A 205 12.98 1.61 -13.49
CA THR A 205 13.16 0.27 -12.93
C THR A 205 14.36 0.21 -11.99
N ILE A 206 15.54 0.68 -12.45
CA ILE A 206 16.75 0.74 -11.62
C ILE A 206 16.53 1.71 -10.45
N GLY A 207 15.86 2.83 -10.70
CA GLY A 207 15.62 3.88 -9.73
C GLY A 207 14.73 3.42 -8.58
N PHE A 208 13.49 3.12 -8.87
CA PHE A 208 12.53 2.67 -7.85
C PHE A 208 12.91 1.28 -7.31
N GLY A 209 13.33 0.35 -8.18
CA GLY A 209 13.76 -0.97 -7.78
C GLY A 209 14.98 -0.93 -6.86
N GLY A 210 16.00 -0.14 -7.18
CA GLY A 210 17.22 0.01 -6.38
C GLY A 210 16.95 0.63 -5.01
N VAL A 211 16.11 1.68 -4.94
CA VAL A 211 15.72 2.30 -3.66
C VAL A 211 14.89 1.34 -2.81
N VAL A 212 13.84 0.72 -3.36
CA VAL A 212 12.98 -0.21 -2.62
C VAL A 212 13.77 -1.43 -2.15
N TYR A 213 14.58 -2.03 -3.02
CA TYR A 213 15.44 -3.16 -2.66
C TYR A 213 16.43 -2.78 -1.56
N GLY A 214 17.22 -1.72 -1.77
CA GLY A 214 18.24 -1.31 -0.80
C GLY A 214 17.65 -1.00 0.58
N VAL A 215 16.48 -0.35 0.62
CA VAL A 215 15.79 -0.08 1.88
C VAL A 215 15.23 -1.36 2.50
N SER A 216 14.65 -2.28 1.72
CA SER A 216 14.07 -3.53 2.23
C SER A 216 15.11 -4.45 2.89
N VAL A 217 16.33 -4.51 2.35
CA VAL A 217 17.40 -5.34 2.90
C VAL A 217 18.29 -4.61 3.92
N GLY A 218 18.02 -3.32 4.16
CA GLY A 218 18.82 -2.47 5.07
C GLY A 218 18.78 -2.94 6.52
N GLY A 219 17.66 -3.50 6.96
CA GLY A 219 17.52 -4.08 8.31
C GLY A 219 18.35 -5.32 8.52
N ASP A 220 18.44 -6.19 7.50
CA ASP A 220 19.11 -7.50 7.58
C ASP A 220 20.64 -7.38 7.37
N HIS A 221 21.07 -6.59 6.39
CA HIS A 221 22.47 -6.47 6.00
C HIS A 221 23.20 -5.28 6.67
N GLY A 222 22.45 -4.45 7.41
CA GLY A 222 22.95 -3.21 8.01
C GLY A 222 23.02 -2.04 7.02
N TRP A 223 22.60 -0.86 7.46
CA TRP A 223 22.50 0.36 6.66
C TRP A 223 23.80 0.86 6.07
N THR A 224 24.96 0.47 6.65
CA THR A 224 26.29 0.84 6.21
C THR A 224 26.91 -0.18 5.26
N SER A 225 26.25 -1.30 4.99
CA SER A 225 26.78 -2.30 4.07
C SER A 225 26.88 -1.75 2.64
N THR A 226 27.93 -2.17 1.93
CA THR A 226 28.18 -1.73 0.55
C THR A 226 27.01 -2.07 -0.37
N THR A 227 26.35 -3.19 -0.13
CA THR A 227 25.17 -3.63 -0.90
C THR A 227 24.00 -2.66 -0.71
N VAL A 228 23.65 -2.33 0.53
CA VAL A 228 22.52 -1.44 0.85
C VAL A 228 22.80 -0.01 0.35
N PHE A 229 23.95 0.54 0.75
CA PHE A 229 24.34 1.90 0.40
C PHE A 229 24.54 2.06 -1.12
N GLY A 230 25.19 1.09 -1.75
CA GLY A 230 25.44 1.08 -3.20
C GLY A 230 24.14 1.01 -4.00
N THR A 231 23.20 0.14 -3.65
CA THR A 231 21.92 0.01 -4.37
C THR A 231 21.04 1.24 -4.20
N ILE A 232 21.01 1.84 -3.01
CA ILE A 232 20.27 3.11 -2.77
C ILE A 232 20.89 4.24 -3.61
N ILE A 233 22.20 4.42 -3.61
CA ILE A 233 22.88 5.46 -4.40
C ILE A 233 22.59 5.28 -5.90
N VAL A 234 22.77 4.07 -6.42
CA VAL A 234 22.49 3.78 -7.84
C VAL A 234 21.04 4.06 -8.16
N GLY A 235 20.11 3.65 -7.27
CA GLY A 235 18.70 3.93 -7.41
C GLY A 235 18.39 5.44 -7.44
N VAL A 236 18.94 6.20 -6.50
CA VAL A 236 18.74 7.67 -6.44
C VAL A 236 19.32 8.36 -7.68
N ILE A 237 20.52 7.99 -8.12
CA ILE A 237 21.12 8.53 -9.35
C ILE A 237 20.23 8.23 -10.55
N ALA A 238 19.74 7.00 -10.67
CA ALA A 238 18.85 6.61 -11.76
C ALA A 238 17.53 7.41 -11.73
N LEU A 239 16.94 7.68 -10.55
CA LEU A 239 15.76 8.53 -10.40
C LEU A 239 16.02 9.98 -10.79
N ILE A 240 17.18 10.53 -10.44
CA ILE A 240 17.57 11.89 -10.86
C ILE A 240 17.70 11.95 -12.38
N LEU A 241 18.39 10.99 -12.99
CA LEU A 241 18.52 10.91 -14.44
C LEU A 241 17.16 10.72 -15.14
N PHE A 242 16.29 9.87 -14.56
CA PHE A 242 14.91 9.71 -15.01
C PHE A 242 14.16 11.04 -14.96
N ALA A 243 14.18 11.76 -13.84
CA ALA A 243 13.49 13.03 -13.68
C ALA A 243 14.00 14.09 -14.68
N ILE A 244 15.32 14.22 -14.84
CA ILE A 244 15.92 15.13 -15.82
C ILE A 244 15.46 14.77 -17.23
N ARG A 245 15.42 13.49 -17.57
CA ARG A 245 14.96 13.03 -18.89
C ARG A 245 13.48 13.37 -19.10
N GLN A 246 12.61 13.08 -18.11
CA GLN A 246 11.17 13.37 -18.21
C GLN A 246 10.87 14.86 -18.40
N THR A 247 11.70 15.76 -17.84
CA THR A 247 11.51 17.21 -17.99
C THR A 247 11.93 17.71 -19.39
N LYS A 248 12.80 16.97 -20.09
CA LYS A 248 13.32 17.35 -21.43
C LYS A 248 12.54 16.74 -22.59
N MET A 249 11.73 15.71 -22.33
CA MET A 249 10.94 15.03 -23.36
C MET A 249 9.66 15.80 -23.71
N GLU A 250 9.29 15.85 -24.99
CA GLU A 250 8.00 16.41 -25.43
C GLU A 250 6.82 15.55 -24.96
N ASN A 251 6.97 14.21 -25.03
CA ASN A 251 5.99 13.23 -24.56
C ASN A 251 6.63 12.37 -23.45
N PRO A 252 6.70 12.86 -22.20
CA PRO A 252 7.31 12.12 -21.13
C PRO A 252 6.48 10.89 -20.73
N MET A 253 7.16 9.84 -20.25
CA MET A 253 6.53 8.66 -19.67
C MET A 253 5.70 9.03 -18.43
N LEU A 254 6.20 9.97 -17.63
CA LEU A 254 5.57 10.51 -16.45
C LEU A 254 5.65 12.03 -16.48
N ASN A 255 4.51 12.70 -16.58
CA ASN A 255 4.49 14.15 -16.73
C ASN A 255 4.69 14.86 -15.37
N LEU A 256 5.93 15.25 -15.10
CA LEU A 256 6.30 15.93 -13.86
C LEU A 256 5.71 17.34 -13.72
N LYS A 257 4.99 17.86 -14.74
CA LYS A 257 4.23 19.12 -14.62
C LYS A 257 3.14 19.05 -13.54
N ALA A 258 2.74 17.84 -13.11
CA ALA A 258 1.86 17.66 -11.95
C ALA A 258 2.40 18.34 -10.69
N PHE A 259 3.72 18.39 -10.50
CA PHE A 259 4.36 19.09 -9.37
C PHE A 259 4.22 20.61 -9.40
N LYS A 260 3.76 21.22 -10.50
CA LYS A 260 3.44 22.65 -10.56
C LYS A 260 2.16 23.01 -9.79
N TYR A 261 1.35 22.03 -9.39
CA TYR A 261 0.12 22.23 -8.65
C TYR A 261 0.38 22.11 -7.14
N PRO A 262 0.39 23.22 -6.37
CA PRO A 262 0.78 23.18 -4.95
C PRO A 262 -0.09 22.24 -4.09
N LEU A 263 -1.39 22.17 -4.36
CA LEU A 263 -2.30 21.26 -3.66
C LEU A 263 -2.01 19.77 -3.95
N PHE A 264 -1.53 19.47 -5.16
CA PHE A 264 -1.08 18.12 -5.49
C PHE A 264 0.17 17.76 -4.68
N VAL A 265 1.17 18.64 -4.64
CA VAL A 265 2.43 18.44 -3.88
C VAL A 265 2.14 18.29 -2.38
N LEU A 266 1.29 19.15 -1.83
CA LEU A 266 0.87 19.10 -0.43
C LEU A 266 0.19 17.76 -0.12
N GLY A 267 -0.76 17.35 -0.94
CA GLY A 267 -1.46 16.09 -0.76
C GLY A 267 -0.55 14.88 -0.95
N LEU A 268 0.40 14.93 -1.90
CA LEU A 268 1.41 13.89 -2.09
C LEU A 268 2.27 13.70 -0.83
N ALA A 269 2.78 14.80 -0.24
CA ALA A 269 3.55 14.74 0.99
C ALA A 269 2.74 14.13 2.16
N MET A 270 1.49 14.56 2.32
CA MET A 270 0.59 13.98 3.34
C MET A 270 0.33 12.49 3.12
N ASN A 271 0.12 12.06 1.87
CA ASN A 271 -0.03 10.65 1.52
C ASN A 271 1.21 9.83 1.89
N MET A 272 2.41 10.33 1.53
CA MET A 272 3.67 9.65 1.85
C MET A 272 3.84 9.47 3.36
N ILE A 273 3.62 10.52 4.15
CA ILE A 273 3.69 10.46 5.62
C ILE A 273 2.67 9.45 6.18
N THR A 274 1.44 9.47 5.66
CA THR A 274 0.38 8.57 6.12
C THR A 274 0.73 7.11 5.82
N PHE A 275 1.21 6.80 4.60
CA PHE A 275 1.61 5.45 4.21
C PHE A 275 2.83 4.96 4.98
N LEU A 276 3.86 5.80 5.16
CA LEU A 276 5.03 5.51 5.97
C LEU A 276 4.61 5.06 7.38
N ASN A 277 3.76 5.86 8.03
CA ASN A 277 3.28 5.58 9.38
C ASN A 277 2.38 4.34 9.44
N MET A 278 1.45 4.19 8.48
CA MET A 278 0.49 3.10 8.45
C MET A 278 1.17 1.74 8.28
N LEU A 279 2.09 1.62 7.31
CA LEU A 279 2.78 0.35 7.05
C LEU A 279 3.79 0.01 8.16
N SER A 280 4.46 1.00 8.73
CA SER A 280 5.32 0.80 9.91
C SER A 280 4.53 0.26 11.10
N MET A 281 3.35 0.83 11.37
CA MET A 281 2.48 0.40 12.45
C MET A 281 1.98 -1.04 12.23
N LEU A 282 1.70 -1.42 10.99
CA LEU A 282 1.24 -2.77 10.65
C LEU A 282 2.27 -3.85 11.05
N VAL A 283 3.54 -3.50 11.14
CA VAL A 283 4.63 -4.39 11.58
C VAL A 283 4.96 -4.20 13.05
N VAL A 284 5.17 -2.97 13.50
CA VAL A 284 5.68 -2.70 14.86
C VAL A 284 4.62 -2.95 15.94
N LEU A 285 3.33 -2.71 15.65
CA LEU A 285 2.27 -2.95 16.64
C LEU A 285 2.08 -4.43 16.99
N PRO A 286 2.05 -5.38 16.03
CA PRO A 286 2.09 -6.81 16.36
C PRO A 286 3.36 -7.22 17.10
N MET A 287 4.55 -6.70 16.71
CA MET A 287 5.80 -6.97 17.44
C MET A 287 5.70 -6.54 18.90
N TYR A 288 5.18 -5.34 19.17
CA TYR A 288 4.94 -4.89 20.54
C TYR A 288 4.01 -5.83 21.30
N MET A 289 2.84 -6.19 20.73
CA MET A 289 1.88 -7.06 21.42
C MET A 289 2.45 -8.46 21.70
N GLN A 290 3.20 -9.03 20.76
CA GLN A 290 3.75 -10.36 20.92
C GLN A 290 5.00 -10.41 21.81
N MET A 291 5.89 -9.42 21.72
CA MET A 291 7.18 -9.42 22.42
C MET A 291 7.12 -8.71 23.77
N ALA A 292 6.36 -7.61 23.90
CA ALA A 292 6.27 -6.85 25.15
C ALA A 292 5.10 -7.29 26.02
N LEU A 293 3.92 -7.56 25.45
CA LEU A 293 2.74 -8.00 26.18
C LEU A 293 2.57 -9.52 26.21
N LEU A 294 3.43 -10.27 25.49
CA LEU A 294 3.41 -11.74 25.38
C LEU A 294 2.07 -12.30 24.89
N VAL A 295 1.37 -11.51 24.07
CA VAL A 295 0.09 -11.88 23.47
C VAL A 295 0.32 -12.82 22.29
N SER A 296 -0.48 -13.88 22.15
CA SER A 296 -0.37 -14.77 20.99
C SER A 296 -0.66 -14.05 19.66
N ALA A 297 -0.13 -14.56 18.54
CA ALA A 297 -0.38 -14.00 17.21
C ALA A 297 -1.88 -13.95 16.88
N PHE A 298 -2.64 -14.97 17.26
CA PHE A 298 -4.09 -15.00 17.07
C PHE A 298 -4.81 -13.90 17.88
N ALA A 299 -4.49 -13.75 19.18
CA ALA A 299 -5.07 -12.71 20.01
C ALA A 299 -4.65 -11.29 19.52
N THR A 300 -3.43 -11.12 19.02
CA THR A 300 -2.99 -9.89 18.37
C THR A 300 -3.91 -9.53 17.18
N GLY A 301 -4.21 -10.50 16.32
CA GLY A 301 -5.15 -10.32 15.22
C GLY A 301 -6.55 -9.93 15.68
N LEU A 302 -7.07 -10.58 16.76
CA LEU A 302 -8.37 -10.25 17.34
C LEU A 302 -8.42 -8.83 17.93
N ILE A 303 -7.34 -8.36 18.55
CA ILE A 303 -7.24 -7.00 19.09
C ILE A 303 -7.27 -5.96 17.97
N MET A 304 -6.64 -6.23 16.84
CA MET A 304 -6.58 -5.32 15.69
C MET A 304 -7.86 -5.35 14.83
N LEU A 305 -8.61 -6.44 14.86
CA LEU A 305 -9.77 -6.67 13.99
C LEU A 305 -10.87 -5.60 14.14
N PRO A 306 -11.32 -5.21 15.35
CA PRO A 306 -12.40 -4.22 15.50
C PRO A 306 -12.09 -2.87 14.85
N GLY A 307 -10.85 -2.38 14.99
CA GLY A 307 -10.42 -1.13 14.35
C GLY A 307 -10.45 -1.21 12.83
N SER A 308 -9.93 -2.30 12.29
CA SER A 308 -9.92 -2.54 10.84
C SER A 308 -11.33 -2.69 10.26
N LEU A 309 -12.22 -3.43 10.92
CA LEU A 309 -13.62 -3.60 10.52
C LEU A 309 -14.39 -2.27 10.55
N LEU A 310 -14.25 -1.51 11.63
CA LEU A 310 -14.91 -0.20 11.72
C LEU A 310 -14.40 0.73 10.62
N ASN A 311 -13.10 0.76 10.34
CA ASN A 311 -12.56 1.54 9.25
C ASN A 311 -13.18 1.15 7.90
N CYS A 312 -13.30 -0.16 7.61
CA CYS A 312 -13.96 -0.65 6.41
C CYS A 312 -15.41 -0.16 6.30
N VAL A 313 -16.19 -0.26 7.38
CA VAL A 313 -17.59 0.16 7.41
C VAL A 313 -17.73 1.68 7.25
N PHE A 314 -16.86 2.44 7.88
CA PHE A 314 -16.91 3.91 7.84
C PHE A 314 -16.30 4.51 6.57
N ALA A 315 -15.46 3.80 5.82
CA ALA A 315 -14.79 4.33 4.63
C ALA A 315 -15.75 4.96 3.59
N PRO A 316 -16.89 4.35 3.20
CA PRO A 316 -17.83 4.98 2.29
C PRO A 316 -18.56 6.20 2.92
N ILE A 317 -18.78 6.18 4.23
CA ILE A 317 -19.39 7.28 4.97
C ILE A 317 -18.44 8.48 4.99
N ILE A 318 -17.19 8.26 5.31
CA ILE A 318 -16.10 9.25 5.29
C ILE A 318 -15.99 9.89 3.90
N GLY A 319 -16.03 9.08 2.84
CA GLY A 319 -16.02 9.59 1.47
C GLY A 319 -17.19 10.49 1.14
N ARG A 320 -18.41 10.17 1.61
CA ARG A 320 -19.59 11.04 1.44
C ARG A 320 -19.48 12.33 2.27
N LEU A 321 -18.94 12.27 3.48
CA LEU A 321 -18.68 13.45 4.31
C LEU A 321 -17.65 14.37 3.63
N PHE A 322 -16.62 13.81 3.02
CA PHE A 322 -15.66 14.56 2.22
C PHE A 322 -16.33 15.27 1.05
N ASP A 323 -17.19 14.59 0.29
CA ASP A 323 -17.91 15.18 -0.83
C ASP A 323 -18.83 16.34 -0.39
N LYS A 324 -19.48 16.19 0.78
CA LYS A 324 -20.45 17.16 1.32
C LYS A 324 -19.77 18.37 1.99
N TYR A 325 -18.79 18.13 2.85
CA TYR A 325 -18.20 19.16 3.72
C TYR A 325 -16.82 19.65 3.27
N GLY A 326 -16.22 18.94 2.30
CA GLY A 326 -14.90 19.28 1.75
C GLY A 326 -13.72 18.71 2.54
N PRO A 327 -12.49 18.95 2.04
CA PRO A 327 -11.28 18.25 2.53
C PRO A 327 -10.96 18.57 3.99
N ARG A 328 -10.95 19.84 4.41
CA ARG A 328 -10.57 20.22 5.78
C ARG A 328 -11.47 19.59 6.85
N ALA A 329 -12.77 19.51 6.60
CA ALA A 329 -13.74 19.00 7.57
C ALA A 329 -13.54 17.50 7.87
N VAL A 330 -12.87 16.76 7.01
CA VAL A 330 -12.61 15.33 7.17
C VAL A 330 -11.14 15.05 7.46
N ILE A 331 -10.23 15.66 6.71
CA ILE A 331 -8.79 15.38 6.82
C ILE A 331 -8.24 15.87 8.17
N THR A 332 -8.56 17.09 8.58
CA THR A 332 -8.00 17.65 9.83
C THR A 332 -8.43 16.87 11.08
N PRO A 333 -9.71 16.56 11.31
CA PRO A 333 -10.08 15.69 12.43
C PRO A 333 -9.46 14.30 12.34
N GLY A 334 -9.34 13.73 11.12
CA GLY A 334 -8.67 12.45 10.90
C GLY A 334 -7.21 12.47 11.33
N THR A 335 -6.45 13.50 10.95
CA THR A 335 -5.04 13.64 11.36
C THR A 335 -4.90 13.84 12.87
N ILE A 336 -5.84 14.54 13.53
CA ILE A 336 -5.87 14.68 15.00
C ILE A 336 -6.10 13.33 15.67
N LEU A 337 -7.03 12.50 15.17
CA LEU A 337 -7.23 11.13 15.69
C LEU A 337 -5.96 10.29 15.57
N VAL A 338 -5.21 10.42 14.46
CA VAL A 338 -3.92 9.74 14.27
C VAL A 338 -2.89 10.21 15.30
N VAL A 339 -2.83 11.52 15.60
CA VAL A 339 -1.95 12.08 16.65
C VAL A 339 -2.33 11.51 18.03
N ILE A 340 -3.62 11.46 18.34
CA ILE A 340 -4.09 10.87 19.61
C ILE A 340 -3.70 9.39 19.67
N GLY A 341 -3.90 8.63 18.60
CA GLY A 341 -3.53 7.22 18.54
C GLY A 341 -2.05 6.98 18.80
N TYR A 342 -1.16 7.67 18.08
CA TYR A 342 0.29 7.54 18.31
C TYR A 342 0.74 8.09 19.67
N GLY A 343 0.10 9.15 20.16
CA GLY A 343 0.34 9.67 21.49
C GLY A 343 0.06 8.62 22.58
N LEU A 344 -1.06 7.92 22.47
CA LEU A 344 -1.41 6.83 23.38
C LEU A 344 -0.45 5.64 23.23
N TYR A 345 -0.18 5.18 22.01
CA TYR A 345 0.79 4.10 21.77
C TYR A 345 2.18 4.41 22.33
N GLY A 346 2.64 5.66 22.22
CA GLY A 346 3.94 6.07 22.75
C GLY A 346 4.06 6.03 24.28
N MET A 347 2.93 5.93 24.99
CA MET A 347 2.88 5.84 26.46
C MET A 347 2.80 4.40 26.98
N TYR A 348 2.65 3.40 26.09
CA TYR A 348 2.43 2.02 26.47
C TYR A 348 3.70 1.33 26.96
N GLY A 349 3.55 0.49 27.99
CA GLY A 349 4.58 -0.33 28.60
C GLY A 349 4.22 -1.82 28.60
N THR A 350 4.85 -2.60 29.47
CA THR A 350 4.65 -4.05 29.58
C THR A 350 3.33 -4.45 30.27
N GLU A 351 2.67 -3.52 30.97
CA GLU A 351 1.43 -3.77 31.72
C GLU A 351 0.18 -3.15 31.06
N THR A 352 0.29 -2.77 29.80
CA THR A 352 -0.82 -2.13 29.09
C THR A 352 -1.99 -3.09 28.92
N ALA A 353 -3.17 -2.71 29.42
CA ALA A 353 -4.37 -3.53 29.33
C ALA A 353 -4.84 -3.70 27.87
N LEU A 354 -5.20 -4.93 27.47
CA LEU A 354 -5.54 -5.26 26.09
C LEU A 354 -6.76 -4.49 25.54
N TRP A 355 -7.75 -4.18 26.40
CA TRP A 355 -8.91 -3.39 25.99
C TRP A 355 -8.53 -1.95 25.59
N ILE A 356 -7.50 -1.36 26.22
CA ILE A 356 -6.97 -0.05 25.86
C ILE A 356 -6.36 -0.13 24.45
N MET A 357 -5.66 -1.23 24.13
CA MET A 357 -5.12 -1.48 22.80
C MET A 357 -6.23 -1.49 21.73
N VAL A 358 -7.34 -2.21 22.01
CA VAL A 358 -8.49 -2.26 21.11
C VAL A 358 -9.05 -0.85 20.86
N VAL A 359 -9.31 -0.08 21.91
CA VAL A 359 -9.88 1.27 21.80
C VAL A 359 -8.93 2.20 21.02
N THR A 360 -7.64 2.18 21.37
CA THR A 360 -6.65 3.01 20.68
C THR A 360 -6.52 2.62 19.20
N HIS A 361 -6.56 1.34 18.91
CA HIS A 361 -6.50 0.87 17.53
C HIS A 361 -7.74 1.30 16.72
N ILE A 362 -8.93 1.30 17.33
CA ILE A 362 -10.16 1.84 16.71
C ILE A 362 -9.99 3.32 16.39
N VAL A 363 -9.56 4.13 17.34
CA VAL A 363 -9.34 5.57 17.15
C VAL A 363 -8.35 5.82 16.01
N MET A 364 -7.24 5.07 16.02
CA MET A 364 -6.18 5.16 15.03
C MET A 364 -6.69 4.80 13.62
N MET A 365 -7.40 3.67 13.49
CA MET A 365 -7.90 3.20 12.20
C MET A 365 -8.95 4.15 11.62
N LEU A 366 -9.85 4.70 12.44
CA LEU A 366 -10.79 5.73 12.00
C LEU A 366 -10.06 6.99 11.50
N GLY A 367 -9.03 7.44 12.22
CA GLY A 367 -8.18 8.54 11.79
C GLY A 367 -7.51 8.28 10.43
N ILE A 368 -6.87 7.12 10.28
CA ILE A 368 -6.22 6.72 9.01
C ILE A 368 -7.23 6.68 7.86
N GLY A 369 -8.42 6.10 8.09
CA GLY A 369 -9.48 6.03 7.08
C GLY A 369 -9.95 7.41 6.62
N MET A 370 -10.11 8.35 7.56
CA MET A 370 -10.47 9.74 7.25
C MET A 370 -9.39 10.44 6.42
N VAL A 371 -8.12 10.18 6.70
CA VAL A 371 -6.99 10.83 6.02
C VAL A 371 -6.77 10.22 4.63
N LEU A 372 -6.60 8.90 4.54
CA LEU A 372 -6.08 8.21 3.36
C LEU A 372 -6.90 8.50 2.09
N ALA A 373 -8.17 8.10 2.07
CA ALA A 373 -9.04 8.27 0.90
C ALA A 373 -9.31 9.76 0.60
N SER A 374 -9.45 10.58 1.64
CA SER A 374 -9.76 12.00 1.49
C SER A 374 -8.58 12.81 0.96
N VAL A 375 -7.37 12.58 1.47
CA VAL A 375 -6.14 13.21 0.97
C VAL A 375 -5.90 12.80 -0.47
N GLN A 376 -6.01 11.51 -0.79
CA GLN A 376 -5.79 11.01 -2.15
C GLN A 376 -6.79 11.61 -3.15
N THR A 377 -8.08 11.67 -2.78
CA THR A 377 -9.12 12.30 -3.60
C THR A 377 -8.82 13.77 -3.84
N ASN A 378 -8.45 14.52 -2.79
CA ASN A 378 -8.15 15.94 -2.91
C ASN A 378 -6.90 16.22 -3.73
N THR A 379 -5.87 15.40 -3.57
CA THR A 379 -4.61 15.44 -4.32
C THR A 379 -4.85 15.34 -5.82
N LEU A 380 -5.62 14.34 -6.23
CA LEU A 380 -5.91 14.11 -7.65
C LEU A 380 -6.91 15.12 -8.22
N ASN A 381 -7.89 15.57 -7.43
CA ASN A 381 -8.81 16.62 -7.83
C ASN A 381 -8.11 17.98 -8.09
N ALA A 382 -6.92 18.19 -7.54
CA ALA A 382 -6.12 19.39 -7.79
C ALA A 382 -5.49 19.43 -9.18
N LEU A 383 -5.52 18.32 -9.92
CA LEU A 383 -4.94 18.21 -11.26
C LEU A 383 -6.00 18.40 -12.36
N PRO A 384 -5.65 18.99 -13.50
CA PRO A 384 -6.43 18.88 -14.74
C PRO A 384 -6.57 17.41 -15.18
N LYS A 385 -7.70 17.08 -15.83
CA LYS A 385 -8.00 15.70 -16.26
C LYS A 385 -6.88 15.04 -17.07
N GLN A 386 -6.19 15.81 -17.91
CA GLN A 386 -5.08 15.30 -18.74
C GLN A 386 -3.90 14.75 -17.93
N PHE A 387 -3.74 15.15 -16.65
CA PHE A 387 -2.66 14.71 -15.76
C PHE A 387 -3.11 13.63 -14.77
N TYR A 388 -4.35 13.13 -14.83
CA TYR A 388 -4.81 12.09 -13.90
C TYR A 388 -3.98 10.81 -13.96
N PRO A 389 -3.65 10.23 -15.14
CA PRO A 389 -2.82 9.04 -15.20
C PRO A 389 -1.43 9.25 -14.56
N ASP A 390 -0.81 10.40 -14.85
CA ASP A 390 0.49 10.77 -14.28
C ASP A 390 0.42 10.97 -12.77
N GLY A 391 -0.57 11.75 -12.31
CA GLY A 391 -0.77 12.01 -10.88
C GLY A 391 -1.06 10.74 -10.09
N ILE A 392 -1.83 9.81 -10.63
CA ILE A 392 -2.12 8.51 -10.03
C ILE A 392 -0.84 7.68 -9.93
N ALA A 393 -0.07 7.59 -11.02
CA ALA A 393 1.19 6.85 -11.03
C ALA A 393 2.20 7.43 -10.03
N ILE A 394 2.35 8.77 -9.98
CA ILE A 394 3.21 9.45 -9.00
C ILE A 394 2.77 9.13 -7.57
N THR A 395 1.47 9.27 -7.29
CA THR A 395 0.94 9.08 -5.92
C THR A 395 1.11 7.64 -5.47
N GLN A 396 0.75 6.66 -6.31
CA GLN A 396 0.87 5.24 -5.99
C GLN A 396 2.33 4.81 -5.80
N THR A 397 3.23 5.26 -6.69
CA THR A 397 4.67 4.97 -6.56
C THR A 397 5.23 5.55 -5.28
N SER A 398 4.89 6.81 -4.98
CA SER A 398 5.35 7.49 -3.76
C SER A 398 4.85 6.78 -2.50
N GLN A 399 3.63 6.25 -2.50
CA GLN A 399 3.08 5.45 -1.41
C GLN A 399 3.89 4.17 -1.19
N GLN A 400 4.22 3.43 -2.26
CA GLN A 400 5.01 2.19 -2.15
C GLN A 400 6.41 2.48 -1.59
N VAL A 401 7.08 3.50 -2.12
CA VAL A 401 8.42 3.90 -1.64
C VAL A 401 8.36 4.37 -0.18
N ALA A 402 7.39 5.22 0.17
CA ALA A 402 7.22 5.71 1.55
C ALA A 402 6.92 4.56 2.52
N GLY A 403 6.09 3.59 2.11
CA GLY A 403 5.78 2.41 2.91
C GLY A 403 7.00 1.53 3.15
N ALA A 404 7.78 1.24 2.10
CA ALA A 404 9.01 0.45 2.20
C ALA A 404 10.04 1.14 3.12
N ILE A 405 10.27 2.45 2.94
CA ILE A 405 11.14 3.24 3.81
C ILE A 405 10.63 3.21 5.26
N GLY A 406 9.32 3.39 5.43
CA GLY A 406 8.70 3.38 6.76
C GLY A 406 8.95 2.09 7.51
N ILE A 407 8.64 0.94 6.91
CA ILE A 407 8.88 -0.37 7.54
C ILE A 407 10.35 -0.53 7.89
N ALA A 408 11.25 -0.36 6.92
CA ALA A 408 12.67 -0.64 7.12
C ALA A 408 13.31 0.28 8.18
N VAL A 409 13.05 1.59 8.12
CA VAL A 409 13.60 2.56 9.09
C VAL A 409 13.02 2.32 10.47
N MET A 410 11.69 2.16 10.59
CA MET A 410 11.05 2.02 11.90
C MET A 410 11.36 0.70 12.58
N VAL A 411 11.45 -0.42 11.83
CA VAL A 411 11.87 -1.71 12.38
C VAL A 411 13.35 -1.66 12.79
N SER A 412 14.22 -1.01 12.02
CA SER A 412 15.63 -0.82 12.41
C SER A 412 15.76 0.02 13.69
N LEU A 413 14.99 1.09 13.82
CA LEU A 413 14.97 1.91 15.05
C LEU A 413 14.43 1.13 16.25
N PHE A 414 13.40 0.32 16.04
CA PHE A 414 12.88 -0.61 17.05
C PHE A 414 13.98 -1.55 17.53
N SER A 415 14.63 -2.25 16.60
CA SER A 415 15.68 -3.24 16.91
C SER A 415 16.89 -2.59 17.58
N ALA A 416 17.34 -1.43 17.09
CA ALA A 416 18.47 -0.71 17.69
C ALA A 416 18.18 -0.29 19.14
N LYS A 417 16.97 0.23 19.41
CA LYS A 417 16.58 0.62 20.77
C LYS A 417 16.38 -0.59 21.68
N GLN A 418 15.79 -1.68 21.16
CA GLN A 418 15.63 -2.93 21.87
C GLN A 418 16.99 -3.53 22.28
N ASN A 419 17.92 -3.62 21.34
CA ASN A 419 19.28 -4.15 21.60
C ASN A 419 20.04 -3.26 22.57
N GLY A 420 19.98 -1.93 22.44
CA GLY A 420 20.58 -0.99 23.38
C GLY A 420 20.03 -1.16 24.81
N TYR A 421 18.72 -1.38 24.96
CA TYR A 421 18.13 -1.65 26.27
C TYR A 421 18.65 -2.97 26.89
N LEU A 422 18.79 -4.03 26.07
CA LEU A 422 19.30 -5.33 26.53
C LEU A 422 20.79 -5.31 26.91
N THR A 423 21.57 -4.34 26.41
CA THR A 423 22.95 -4.14 26.89
C THR A 423 23.00 -3.50 28.27
N ASP A 424 22.02 -2.65 28.59
CA ASP A 424 21.95 -1.94 29.88
C ASP A 424 21.26 -2.79 30.96
N VAL A 425 20.20 -3.53 30.58
CA VAL A 425 19.38 -4.38 31.46
C VAL A 425 19.30 -5.78 30.85
N ALA A 426 20.18 -6.67 31.30
CA ALA A 426 20.23 -8.03 30.82
C ALA A 426 18.93 -8.81 31.09
N ASN A 427 18.44 -9.55 30.09
CA ASN A 427 17.33 -10.52 30.17
C ASN A 427 15.90 -9.99 30.35
N ASP A 428 15.62 -8.68 30.18
CA ASP A 428 14.24 -8.18 30.16
C ASP A 428 13.78 -7.91 28.73
N LEU A 429 13.52 -8.97 27.97
CA LEU A 429 13.07 -8.89 26.57
C LEU A 429 11.72 -8.15 26.42
N PRO A 430 10.70 -8.35 27.28
CA PRO A 430 9.46 -7.58 27.23
C PRO A 430 9.66 -6.06 27.39
N ALA A 431 10.42 -5.62 28.38
CA ALA A 431 10.71 -4.21 28.60
C ALA A 431 11.54 -3.60 27.45
N ALA A 432 12.50 -4.37 26.92
CA ALA A 432 13.29 -3.97 25.76
C ALA A 432 12.40 -3.76 24.52
N ALA A 433 11.47 -4.68 24.25
CA ALA A 433 10.51 -4.57 23.15
C ALA A 433 9.54 -3.39 23.35
N ALA A 434 9.05 -3.16 24.56
CA ALA A 434 8.22 -1.99 24.89
C ALA A 434 8.99 -0.68 24.65
N SER A 435 10.27 -0.61 25.05
CA SER A 435 11.14 0.56 24.82
C SER A 435 11.36 0.84 23.33
N GLY A 436 11.64 -0.21 22.54
CA GLY A 436 11.80 -0.10 21.08
C GLY A 436 10.52 0.39 20.40
N SER A 437 9.36 -0.17 20.76
CA SER A 437 8.05 0.23 20.22
C SER A 437 7.69 1.67 20.58
N SER A 438 7.92 2.07 21.86
CA SER A 438 7.66 3.44 22.32
C SER A 438 8.46 4.47 21.53
N LEU A 439 9.73 4.20 21.20
CA LEU A 439 10.54 5.08 20.35
C LEU A 439 9.88 5.25 18.98
N VAL A 440 9.52 4.15 18.33
CA VAL A 440 8.89 4.18 16.99
C VAL A 440 7.57 4.94 17.03
N PHE A 441 6.70 4.70 18.00
CA PHE A 441 5.42 5.40 18.12
C PHE A 441 5.60 6.90 18.38
N LYS A 442 6.61 7.31 19.16
CA LYS A 442 6.94 8.73 19.36
C LYS A 442 7.45 9.40 18.09
N ILE A 443 8.26 8.72 17.28
CA ILE A 443 8.71 9.24 15.98
C ILE A 443 7.50 9.33 15.02
N SER A 444 6.65 8.32 14.99
CA SER A 444 5.41 8.33 14.21
C SER A 444 4.46 9.45 14.64
N LEU A 445 4.42 9.78 15.93
CA LEU A 445 3.68 10.92 16.47
C LEU A 445 4.19 12.25 15.89
N ILE A 446 5.51 12.43 15.76
CA ILE A 446 6.08 13.63 15.14
C ILE A 446 5.60 13.75 13.69
N PHE A 447 5.68 12.68 12.90
CA PHE A 447 5.16 12.67 11.54
C PHE A 447 3.65 12.94 11.46
N ALA A 448 2.87 12.40 12.42
CA ALA A 448 1.44 12.67 12.51
C ALA A 448 1.14 14.14 12.82
N ILE A 449 1.91 14.79 13.70
CA ILE A 449 1.80 16.24 13.99
C ILE A 449 2.13 17.05 12.74
N VAL A 450 3.17 16.69 11.98
CA VAL A 450 3.47 17.32 10.70
C VAL A 450 2.28 17.22 9.76
N ASN A 451 1.63 16.04 9.70
CA ASN A 451 0.42 15.86 8.88
C ASN A 451 -0.76 16.75 9.35
N VAL A 452 -0.93 16.98 10.65
CA VAL A 452 -1.93 17.95 11.15
C VAL A 452 -1.64 19.35 10.60
N VAL A 453 -0.38 19.81 10.71
CA VAL A 453 0.02 21.12 10.21
C VAL A 453 -0.25 21.23 8.71
N LEU A 454 0.15 20.22 7.92
CA LEU A 454 -0.11 20.20 6.47
C LEU A 454 -1.61 20.20 6.15
N SER A 455 -2.44 19.53 6.96
CA SER A 455 -3.89 19.46 6.76
C SER A 455 -4.58 20.82 6.82
N LEU A 456 -4.03 21.75 7.60
CA LEU A 456 -4.57 23.12 7.72
C LEU A 456 -4.43 23.91 6.41
N PHE A 457 -3.50 23.55 5.53
CA PHE A 457 -3.31 24.17 4.23
C PHE A 457 -4.12 23.50 3.12
N MET A 458 -4.75 22.36 3.40
CA MET A 458 -5.64 21.69 2.44
C MET A 458 -6.86 22.56 2.14
N LYS A 459 -7.13 22.78 0.85
CA LYS A 459 -8.28 23.52 0.35
C LYS A 459 -9.01 22.67 -0.69
N LYS A 460 -10.31 22.98 -0.87
CA LYS A 460 -11.06 22.42 -2.00
C LYS A 460 -10.45 22.98 -3.29
N PRO A 461 -10.06 22.13 -4.25
CA PRO A 461 -9.60 22.60 -5.57
C PRO A 461 -10.71 23.45 -6.23
N LYS A 462 -10.30 24.51 -6.93
CA LYS A 462 -11.24 25.36 -7.69
C LYS A 462 -11.74 24.67 -8.94
#